data_a58dcb35a344bc466b11bc636a9c176a
#
_entry.id   a58dcb35a344bc466b11bc636a9c176a
#
_cell.length_a   1.000
_cell.length_b   1.000
_cell.length_c   1.000
_cell.angle_alpha   90.00
_cell.angle_beta   90.00
_cell.angle_gamma   90.00
#
_symmetry.space_group_name_H-M   'P 1'
#
loop_
_entity.id
_entity.type
_entity.pdbx_description
1 polymer ?
#
loop_
_entity_poly.entity_id
_entity_poly.type
_entity_poly.pdbx_seq_one_letter_code
_entity_poly.pdbx_strand_id
1 'polypeptide(L)'
;MAEIEPVKMKSDFKPLFNKEKYCSMVERAKKYIFEGDIFQVVLSNRLEAEMEGSLFNTYRVLRSTNPSPYMFYFSGDQIEVAGASPETLVKLENGVLHTFPLAGTRPRGKTKEEDMRLEAGLMADEKELAEHNMLVDLGRNDLGKISKFGTVEVEQYMKVQRYSHVMHIGSTVKGEIDDSRYDELSAVDAVLPAGTLSGAPKIRACQIINELENNKRGIYGGAIGYIDFTGNLDTCIAIRIAYKKGDKVFVRSGAGIVADSVPANEFQECINKAKAVTTALTMSAFHAHAQYI
;
A
#
# COMPACT_ATOMS: atom_id res chain seq x y z
N MET A 1 -12.89 31.59 8.75
CA MET A 1 -12.39 30.21 8.52
C MET A 1 -13.36 29.27 9.23
N ALA A 2 -13.85 28.23 8.56
CA ALA A 2 -14.69 27.25 9.25
C ALA A 2 -13.84 26.58 10.35
N GLU A 3 -14.38 26.48 11.53
CA GLU A 3 -13.74 25.82 12.67
C GLU A 3 -13.73 24.32 12.39
N ILE A 4 -12.53 23.71 12.33
CA ILE A 4 -12.39 22.29 12.04
C ILE A 4 -12.67 21.51 13.31
N GLU A 5 -13.73 20.71 13.29
CA GLU A 5 -14.10 19.89 14.43
C GLU A 5 -12.99 18.90 14.83
N PRO A 6 -12.60 18.87 16.11
CA PRO A 6 -11.59 17.94 16.58
C PRO A 6 -12.07 16.49 16.50
N VAL A 7 -11.15 15.58 16.27
CA VAL A 7 -11.43 14.13 16.32
C VAL A 7 -11.82 13.73 17.75
N LYS A 8 -12.90 12.96 17.87
CA LYS A 8 -13.32 12.30 19.12
C LYS A 8 -13.57 10.82 18.85
N MET A 9 -12.69 9.97 19.31
CA MET A 9 -12.94 8.52 19.27
C MET A 9 -14.04 8.15 20.27
N LYS A 10 -15.07 7.44 19.81
CA LYS A 10 -16.21 6.98 20.61
C LYS A 10 -16.13 5.51 20.97
N SER A 11 -15.30 4.75 20.27
CA SER A 11 -15.03 3.35 20.58
C SER A 11 -13.58 2.99 20.27
N ASP A 12 -13.14 1.85 20.81
CA ASP A 12 -11.90 1.20 20.40
C ASP A 12 -12.03 0.61 18.99
N PHE A 13 -10.87 0.42 18.32
CA PHE A 13 -10.83 -0.26 17.03
C PHE A 13 -11.15 -1.75 17.19
N LYS A 14 -12.11 -2.22 16.39
CA LYS A 14 -12.48 -3.63 16.27
C LYS A 14 -12.01 -4.19 14.93
N PRO A 15 -11.25 -5.29 14.90
CA PRO A 15 -10.87 -5.93 13.66
C PRO A 15 -12.08 -6.67 13.06
N LEU A 16 -12.18 -6.66 11.71
CA LEU A 16 -13.18 -7.46 10.98
C LEU A 16 -12.98 -8.95 11.21
N PHE A 17 -11.72 -9.38 11.17
CA PHE A 17 -11.31 -10.75 11.47
C PHE A 17 -10.50 -10.76 12.76
N ASN A 18 -10.94 -11.57 13.74
CA ASN A 18 -10.13 -11.85 14.91
C ASN A 18 -8.89 -12.68 14.52
N LYS A 19 -7.98 -12.89 15.47
CA LYS A 19 -6.71 -13.58 15.22
C LYS A 19 -6.92 -15.00 14.68
N GLU A 20 -7.84 -15.77 15.28
CA GLU A 20 -8.13 -17.14 14.89
C GLU A 20 -8.64 -17.24 13.45
N LYS A 21 -9.60 -16.37 13.09
CA LYS A 21 -10.14 -16.31 11.72
C LYS A 21 -9.08 -15.91 10.72
N TYR A 22 -8.30 -14.85 11.01
CA TYR A 22 -7.25 -14.42 10.10
C TYR A 22 -6.17 -15.49 9.90
N CYS A 23 -5.73 -16.15 11.00
CA CYS A 23 -4.79 -17.26 10.92
C CYS A 23 -5.34 -18.42 10.06
N SER A 24 -6.62 -18.77 10.19
CA SER A 24 -7.24 -19.80 9.35
C SER A 24 -7.28 -19.41 7.86
N MET A 25 -7.45 -18.12 7.54
CA MET A 25 -7.36 -17.62 6.16
C MET A 25 -5.94 -17.77 5.62
N VAL A 26 -4.91 -17.45 6.43
CA VAL A 26 -3.50 -17.62 6.06
C VAL A 26 -3.20 -19.08 5.74
N GLU A 27 -3.62 -20.02 6.60
CA GLU A 27 -3.42 -21.46 6.35
C GLU A 27 -4.11 -21.91 5.06
N ARG A 28 -5.31 -21.39 4.78
CA ARG A 28 -6.01 -21.70 3.53
C ARG A 28 -5.28 -21.13 2.32
N ALA A 29 -4.74 -19.91 2.41
CA ALA A 29 -3.92 -19.30 1.36
C ALA A 29 -2.64 -20.11 1.09
N LYS A 30 -1.95 -20.56 2.13
CA LYS A 30 -0.77 -21.45 1.99
C LYS A 30 -1.10 -22.75 1.27
N LYS A 31 -2.31 -23.28 1.46
CA LYS A 31 -2.75 -24.47 0.72
C LYS A 31 -2.86 -24.19 -0.77
N TYR A 32 -3.41 -23.03 -1.20
CA TYR A 32 -3.45 -22.62 -2.60
C TYR A 32 -2.04 -22.44 -3.20
N ILE A 33 -1.09 -21.94 -2.40
CA ILE A 33 0.32 -21.84 -2.82
C ILE A 33 0.92 -23.23 -3.02
N PHE A 34 0.71 -24.14 -2.07
CA PHE A 34 1.21 -25.52 -2.14
C PHE A 34 0.60 -26.28 -3.34
N GLU A 35 -0.68 -26.07 -3.64
CA GLU A 35 -1.40 -26.67 -4.78
C GLU A 35 -0.98 -26.05 -6.12
N GLY A 36 -0.16 -24.99 -6.13
CA GLY A 36 0.37 -24.36 -7.34
C GLY A 36 -0.56 -23.34 -8.00
N ASP A 37 -1.63 -22.93 -7.31
CA ASP A 37 -2.58 -21.93 -7.81
C ASP A 37 -1.97 -20.52 -7.90
N ILE A 38 -1.14 -20.17 -6.93
CA ILE A 38 -0.52 -18.85 -6.76
C ILE A 38 0.87 -18.97 -6.12
N PHE A 39 1.71 -17.96 -6.32
CA PHE A 39 2.99 -17.82 -5.62
C PHE A 39 2.83 -17.02 -4.33
N GLN A 40 1.97 -16.00 -4.37
CA GLN A 40 1.72 -15.06 -3.27
C GLN A 40 0.29 -14.53 -3.35
N VAL A 41 -0.29 -14.25 -2.18
CA VAL A 41 -1.56 -13.52 -2.06
C VAL A 41 -1.50 -12.56 -0.87
N VAL A 42 -2.04 -11.36 -1.03
CA VAL A 42 -2.13 -10.38 0.07
C VAL A 42 -3.49 -10.48 0.74
N LEU A 43 -3.51 -10.95 1.98
CA LEU A 43 -4.72 -10.95 2.80
C LEU A 43 -4.77 -9.70 3.68
N SER A 44 -5.95 -9.08 3.77
CA SER A 44 -6.12 -7.83 4.52
C SER A 44 -7.10 -7.99 5.67
N ASN A 45 -6.94 -7.12 6.68
CA ASN A 45 -7.88 -6.98 7.77
C ASN A 45 -8.30 -5.51 7.91
N ARG A 46 -9.57 -5.27 8.22
CA ARG A 46 -10.12 -3.93 8.42
C ARG A 46 -10.33 -3.69 9.91
N LEU A 47 -9.85 -2.57 10.39
CA LEU A 47 -10.16 -2.03 11.71
C LEU A 47 -11.28 -1.00 11.55
N GLU A 48 -12.24 -1.02 12.44
CA GLU A 48 -13.39 -0.11 12.47
C GLU A 48 -13.56 0.45 13.86
N ALA A 49 -13.85 1.76 13.96
CA ALA A 49 -14.21 2.43 15.20
C ALA A 49 -15.26 3.51 14.95
N GLU A 50 -15.97 3.91 15.99
CA GLU A 50 -16.85 5.07 15.96
C GLU A 50 -16.05 6.35 16.28
N MET A 51 -16.30 7.41 15.51
CA MET A 51 -15.65 8.71 15.70
C MET A 51 -16.55 9.87 15.28
N GLU A 52 -16.39 11.00 15.96
CA GLU A 52 -16.90 12.31 15.56
C GLU A 52 -15.75 13.22 15.10
N GLY A 53 -16.08 14.33 14.44
CA GLY A 53 -15.13 15.31 13.94
C GLY A 53 -14.54 14.93 12.59
N SER A 54 -13.54 15.70 12.14
CA SER A 54 -12.94 15.61 10.81
C SER A 54 -11.59 14.89 10.84
N LEU A 55 -11.28 14.12 9.79
CA LEU A 55 -9.97 13.51 9.57
C LEU A 55 -8.85 14.50 9.22
N PHE A 56 -9.18 15.79 9.04
CA PHE A 56 -8.16 16.80 8.71
C PHE A 56 -7.06 16.91 9.77
N ASN A 57 -7.44 16.84 11.06
CA ASN A 57 -6.44 16.85 12.13
C ASN A 57 -5.60 15.57 12.15
N THR A 58 -6.18 14.42 11.79
CA THR A 58 -5.44 13.17 11.61
C THR A 58 -4.42 13.30 10.48
N TYR A 59 -4.78 13.93 9.36
CA TYR A 59 -3.85 14.25 8.28
C TYR A 59 -2.69 15.13 8.74
N ARG A 60 -2.96 16.17 9.55
CA ARG A 60 -1.92 17.05 10.11
C ARG A 60 -0.94 16.30 11.00
N VAL A 61 -1.44 15.37 11.83
CA VAL A 61 -0.59 14.50 12.66
C VAL A 61 0.24 13.56 11.78
N LEU A 62 -0.37 12.89 10.80
CA LEU A 62 0.35 12.01 9.87
C LEU A 62 1.50 12.74 9.16
N ARG A 63 1.31 13.98 8.72
CA ARG A 63 2.37 14.79 8.09
C ARG A 63 3.61 14.95 8.95
N SER A 64 3.46 15.06 10.25
CA SER A 64 4.56 15.28 11.19
C SER A 64 5.15 13.99 11.74
N THR A 65 4.32 12.94 11.90
CA THR A 65 4.74 11.70 12.56
C THR A 65 5.16 10.60 11.59
N ASN A 66 4.59 10.61 10.38
CA ASN A 66 4.83 9.56 9.38
C ASN A 66 4.80 10.14 7.95
N PRO A 67 5.68 11.10 7.62
CA PRO A 67 5.74 11.67 6.28
C PRO A 67 6.03 10.59 5.24
N SER A 68 5.35 10.68 4.11
CA SER A 68 5.44 9.74 3.00
C SER A 68 5.44 10.50 1.67
N PRO A 69 5.91 9.92 0.56
CA PRO A 69 5.93 10.58 -0.74
C PRO A 69 4.57 11.12 -1.17
N TYR A 70 3.50 10.42 -0.82
CA TYR A 70 2.13 10.83 -1.14
C TYR A 70 1.35 11.12 0.14
N MET A 71 1.12 12.40 0.39
CA MET A 71 0.33 12.90 1.52
C MET A 71 -0.95 13.53 0.98
N PHE A 72 -2.10 13.05 1.42
CA PHE A 72 -3.39 13.52 0.89
C PHE A 72 -4.49 13.58 1.93
N TYR A 73 -5.41 14.50 1.70
CA TYR A 73 -6.68 14.63 2.40
C TYR A 73 -7.78 14.99 1.41
N PHE A 74 -8.84 14.22 1.41
CA PHE A 74 -10.05 14.49 0.63
C PHE A 74 -11.25 14.56 1.55
N SER A 75 -12.11 15.54 1.32
CA SER A 75 -13.38 15.69 2.01
C SER A 75 -14.49 15.90 1.00
N GLY A 76 -15.48 15.03 1.02
CA GLY A 76 -16.70 15.11 0.25
C GLY A 76 -17.93 14.96 1.16
N ASP A 77 -19.12 15.05 0.56
CA ASP A 77 -20.39 15.05 1.32
C ASP A 77 -20.60 13.80 2.18
N GLN A 78 -20.08 12.66 1.74
CA GLN A 78 -20.34 11.38 2.43
C GLN A 78 -19.09 10.69 2.95
N ILE A 79 -17.92 11.15 2.56
CA ILE A 79 -16.67 10.47 2.87
C ILE A 79 -15.52 11.45 3.05
N GLU A 80 -14.70 11.21 4.06
CA GLU A 80 -13.39 11.82 4.23
C GLU A 80 -12.31 10.76 4.11
N VAL A 81 -11.17 11.12 3.54
CA VAL A 81 -10.00 10.24 3.41
C VAL A 81 -8.76 11.02 3.81
N ALA A 82 -7.95 10.45 4.69
CA ALA A 82 -6.64 10.97 5.07
C ALA A 82 -5.59 9.86 4.93
N GLY A 83 -4.45 10.16 4.32
CA GLY A 83 -3.45 9.13 4.10
C GLY A 83 -2.03 9.64 3.90
N ALA A 84 -1.10 8.68 4.04
CA ALA A 84 0.34 8.84 3.90
C ALA A 84 0.91 7.61 3.17
N SER A 85 0.66 7.51 1.85
CA SER A 85 1.10 6.36 1.06
C SER A 85 2.59 6.45 0.72
N PRO A 86 3.35 5.38 0.96
CA PRO A 86 4.76 5.33 0.58
C PRO A 86 5.00 4.82 -0.85
N GLU A 87 3.96 4.36 -1.55
CA GLU A 87 4.13 3.53 -2.74
C GLU A 87 3.41 4.11 -3.95
N THR A 88 4.18 4.41 -5.01
CA THR A 88 3.65 4.80 -6.32
C THR A 88 2.91 3.61 -6.94
N LEU A 89 1.71 3.85 -7.48
CA LEU A 89 0.99 2.86 -8.26
C LEU A 89 1.47 2.87 -9.71
N VAL A 90 1.29 3.98 -10.39
CA VAL A 90 1.78 4.23 -11.74
C VAL A 90 1.97 5.72 -11.96
N LYS A 91 3.00 6.07 -12.71
CA LYS A 91 3.29 7.41 -13.17
C LYS A 91 3.31 7.40 -14.70
N LEU A 92 2.68 8.39 -15.31
CA LEU A 92 2.76 8.67 -16.75
C LEU A 92 3.29 10.09 -16.92
N GLU A 93 4.41 10.24 -17.59
CA GLU A 93 5.05 11.53 -17.81
C GLU A 93 5.57 11.61 -19.23
N ASN A 94 5.08 12.58 -20.01
CA ASN A 94 5.44 12.78 -21.40
C ASN A 94 5.33 11.50 -22.26
N GLY A 95 4.27 10.72 -22.07
CA GLY A 95 4.02 9.47 -22.78
C GLY A 95 4.80 8.25 -22.29
N VAL A 96 5.59 8.40 -21.21
CA VAL A 96 6.36 7.30 -20.62
C VAL A 96 5.71 6.86 -19.30
N LEU A 97 5.33 5.60 -19.25
CA LEU A 97 4.79 4.92 -18.07
C LEU A 97 5.93 4.44 -17.17
N HIS A 98 5.75 4.58 -15.85
CA HIS A 98 6.67 4.04 -14.86
C HIS A 98 5.92 3.34 -13.74
N THR A 99 6.47 2.23 -13.27
CA THR A 99 6.13 1.61 -11.98
C THR A 99 7.40 1.29 -11.21
N PHE A 100 7.30 1.28 -9.87
CA PHE A 100 8.46 1.23 -8.98
C PHE A 100 8.32 0.07 -7.98
N PRO A 101 8.51 -1.18 -8.42
CA PRO A 101 8.49 -2.33 -7.51
C PRO A 101 9.46 -2.16 -6.35
N LEU A 102 8.95 -2.33 -5.12
CA LEU A 102 9.73 -2.29 -3.88
C LEU A 102 9.47 -3.58 -3.11
N ALA A 103 10.53 -4.26 -2.69
CA ALA A 103 10.46 -5.42 -1.81
C ALA A 103 11.65 -5.45 -0.85
N GLY A 104 11.59 -6.34 0.11
CA GLY A 104 12.62 -6.46 1.12
C GLY A 104 12.70 -5.24 2.02
N THR A 105 12.88 -5.45 3.30
CA THR A 105 13.01 -4.34 4.26
C THR A 105 14.09 -4.67 5.29
N ARG A 106 15.02 -3.74 5.48
CA ARG A 106 15.94 -3.76 6.62
C ARG A 106 15.94 -2.39 7.29
N PRO A 107 16.14 -2.33 8.61
CA PRO A 107 16.34 -1.06 9.30
C PRO A 107 17.64 -0.40 8.83
N ARG A 108 17.74 0.91 9.03
CA ARG A 108 19.01 1.63 8.86
C ARG A 108 19.97 1.27 9.98
N GLY A 109 21.25 1.13 9.66
CA GLY A 109 22.30 0.95 10.64
C GLY A 109 22.56 2.22 11.45
N LYS A 110 23.01 2.06 12.70
CA LYS A 110 23.41 3.19 13.56
C LYS A 110 24.76 3.76 13.15
N THR A 111 25.59 2.96 12.49
CA THR A 111 26.87 3.35 11.91
C THR A 111 26.89 3.01 10.42
N LYS A 112 27.85 3.58 9.68
CA LYS A 112 28.03 3.29 8.25
C LYS A 112 28.36 1.81 8.00
N GLU A 113 29.17 1.23 8.85
CA GLU A 113 29.58 -0.18 8.78
C GLU A 113 28.40 -1.11 9.03
N GLU A 114 27.54 -0.79 10.00
CA GLU A 114 26.31 -1.54 10.28
C GLU A 114 25.32 -1.42 9.11
N ASP A 115 25.15 -0.22 8.55
CA ASP A 115 24.29 0.04 7.40
C ASP A 115 24.73 -0.79 6.18
N MET A 116 26.01 -0.84 5.88
CA MET A 116 26.58 -1.66 4.81
C MET A 116 26.40 -3.17 5.05
N ARG A 117 26.53 -3.63 6.30
CA ARG A 117 26.29 -5.03 6.64
C ARG A 117 24.81 -5.43 6.45
N LEU A 118 23.89 -4.56 6.88
CA LEU A 118 22.44 -4.79 6.71
C LEU A 118 22.06 -4.80 5.22
N GLU A 119 22.64 -3.91 4.43
CA GLU A 119 22.49 -3.90 2.97
C GLU A 119 23.01 -5.19 2.32
N ALA A 120 24.22 -5.61 2.66
CA ALA A 120 24.79 -6.84 2.14
C ALA A 120 23.91 -8.06 2.50
N GLY A 121 23.38 -8.10 3.73
CA GLY A 121 22.44 -9.14 4.16
C GLY A 121 21.11 -9.10 3.41
N LEU A 122 20.60 -7.91 3.08
CA LEU A 122 19.39 -7.77 2.26
C LEU A 122 19.62 -8.30 0.82
N MET A 123 20.74 -7.92 0.23
CA MET A 123 21.09 -8.33 -1.13
C MET A 123 21.54 -9.79 -1.27
N ALA A 124 21.79 -10.47 -0.16
CA ALA A 124 22.09 -11.89 -0.11
C ALA A 124 20.87 -12.77 0.27
N ASP A 125 19.72 -12.14 0.57
CA ASP A 125 18.51 -12.86 0.95
C ASP A 125 17.76 -13.34 -0.30
N GLU A 126 17.92 -14.62 -0.64
CA GLU A 126 17.31 -15.23 -1.84
C GLU A 126 15.79 -15.10 -1.86
N LYS A 127 15.13 -15.13 -0.71
CA LYS A 127 13.67 -14.97 -0.60
C LYS A 127 13.24 -13.57 -0.99
N GLU A 128 13.90 -12.55 -0.44
CA GLU A 128 13.62 -11.15 -0.76
C GLU A 128 13.88 -10.84 -2.23
N LEU A 129 14.96 -11.40 -2.78
CA LEU A 129 15.30 -11.28 -4.22
C LEU A 129 14.26 -11.96 -5.11
N ALA A 130 13.79 -13.15 -4.75
CA ALA A 130 12.75 -13.88 -5.50
C ALA A 130 11.41 -13.13 -5.48
N GLU A 131 11.00 -12.60 -4.32
CA GLU A 131 9.80 -11.77 -4.18
C GLU A 131 9.92 -10.51 -5.04
N HIS A 132 11.07 -9.83 -4.99
CA HIS A 132 11.31 -8.64 -5.79
C HIS A 132 11.25 -8.93 -7.30
N ASN A 133 11.84 -10.02 -7.77
CA ASN A 133 11.75 -10.45 -9.17
C ASN A 133 10.30 -10.65 -9.61
N MET A 134 9.49 -11.31 -8.78
CA MET A 134 8.08 -11.51 -9.06
C MET A 134 7.34 -10.17 -9.23
N LEU A 135 7.63 -9.18 -8.38
CA LEU A 135 7.02 -7.84 -8.48
C LEU A 135 7.48 -7.08 -9.72
N VAL A 136 8.76 -7.22 -10.13
CA VAL A 136 9.28 -6.63 -11.36
C VAL A 136 8.57 -7.24 -12.58
N ASP A 137 8.43 -8.56 -12.64
CA ASP A 137 7.73 -9.23 -13.73
C ASP A 137 6.24 -8.84 -13.77
N LEU A 138 5.61 -8.69 -12.62
CA LEU A 138 4.23 -8.21 -12.53
C LEU A 138 4.10 -6.78 -13.08
N GLY A 139 5.02 -5.89 -12.75
CA GLY A 139 5.07 -4.53 -13.29
C GLY A 139 5.28 -4.52 -14.81
N ARG A 140 6.17 -5.36 -15.32
CA ARG A 140 6.39 -5.53 -16.78
C ARG A 140 5.12 -6.01 -17.48
N ASN A 141 4.44 -7.00 -16.93
CA ASN A 141 3.17 -7.51 -17.45
C ASN A 141 2.08 -6.44 -17.44
N ASP A 142 1.98 -5.66 -16.37
CA ASP A 142 0.96 -4.62 -16.24
C ASP A 142 1.17 -3.49 -17.26
N LEU A 143 2.38 -2.95 -17.37
CA LEU A 143 2.69 -1.92 -18.37
C LEU A 143 2.62 -2.47 -19.79
N GLY A 144 2.98 -3.74 -20.01
CA GLY A 144 2.95 -4.38 -21.32
C GLY A 144 1.57 -4.44 -21.97
N LYS A 145 0.48 -4.32 -21.20
CA LYS A 145 -0.89 -4.33 -21.72
C LYS A 145 -1.20 -3.08 -22.55
N ILE A 146 -0.55 -1.96 -22.25
CA ILE A 146 -0.87 -0.64 -22.80
C ILE A 146 0.33 0.07 -23.42
N SER A 147 1.51 -0.53 -23.37
CA SER A 147 2.73 0.04 -23.96
C SER A 147 2.87 -0.33 -25.43
N LYS A 148 3.53 0.53 -26.19
CA LYS A 148 4.03 0.21 -27.55
C LYS A 148 4.88 -1.04 -27.50
N PHE A 149 4.73 -1.90 -28.49
CA PHE A 149 5.46 -3.17 -28.55
C PHE A 149 6.99 -2.95 -28.51
N GLY A 150 7.66 -3.70 -27.62
CA GLY A 150 9.11 -3.64 -27.48
C GLY A 150 9.66 -2.49 -26.64
N THR A 151 8.81 -1.64 -26.06
CA THR A 151 9.25 -0.48 -25.25
C THR A 151 9.31 -0.76 -23.73
N VAL A 152 8.75 -1.88 -23.28
CA VAL A 152 8.77 -2.22 -21.84
C VAL A 152 10.16 -2.73 -21.47
N GLU A 153 10.82 -2.01 -20.57
CA GLU A 153 12.16 -2.35 -20.08
C GLU A 153 12.31 -2.12 -18.57
N VAL A 154 13.27 -2.80 -17.96
CA VAL A 154 13.67 -2.55 -16.57
C VAL A 154 14.82 -1.56 -16.58
N GLU A 155 14.51 -0.28 -16.35
CA GLU A 155 15.48 0.82 -16.39
C GLU A 155 16.46 0.78 -15.21
N GLN A 156 15.96 0.42 -14.02
CA GLN A 156 16.78 0.13 -12.85
C GLN A 156 16.35 -1.21 -12.26
N TYR A 157 17.34 -2.03 -11.91
CA TYR A 157 17.08 -3.36 -11.39
C TYR A 157 17.80 -3.60 -10.06
N MET A 158 17.04 -4.01 -9.04
CA MET A 158 17.53 -4.44 -7.72
C MET A 158 18.51 -3.46 -7.05
N LYS A 159 18.20 -2.16 -7.03
CA LYS A 159 19.03 -1.19 -6.32
C LYS A 159 18.51 -0.97 -4.90
N VAL A 160 19.44 -0.89 -3.94
CA VAL A 160 19.08 -0.56 -2.57
C VAL A 160 18.72 0.92 -2.47
N GLN A 161 17.48 1.18 -2.10
CA GLN A 161 16.94 2.50 -1.83
C GLN A 161 16.94 2.75 -0.31
N ARG A 162 17.63 3.81 0.11
CA ARG A 162 17.77 4.17 1.53
C ARG A 162 16.83 5.30 1.88
N TYR A 163 15.98 5.03 2.88
CA TYR A 163 15.10 6.03 3.49
C TYR A 163 15.63 6.40 4.88
N SER A 164 14.92 7.28 5.59
CA SER A 164 15.34 7.75 6.92
C SER A 164 15.50 6.62 7.95
N HIS A 165 14.61 5.62 7.93
CA HIS A 165 14.56 4.57 8.95
C HIS A 165 14.72 3.15 8.42
N VAL A 166 14.56 2.96 7.12
CA VAL A 166 14.60 1.66 6.46
C VAL A 166 15.33 1.74 5.12
N MET A 167 15.75 0.59 4.60
CA MET A 167 16.18 0.40 3.22
C MET A 167 15.36 -0.71 2.56
N HIS A 168 15.15 -0.59 1.26
CA HIS A 168 14.43 -1.55 0.44
C HIS A 168 15.22 -1.90 -0.83
N ILE A 169 14.90 -3.04 -1.44
CA ILE A 169 15.30 -3.34 -2.82
C ILE A 169 14.26 -2.68 -3.73
N GLY A 170 14.72 -1.86 -4.67
CA GLY A 170 13.88 -1.16 -5.62
C GLY A 170 14.29 -1.38 -7.06
N SER A 171 13.32 -1.42 -7.94
CA SER A 171 13.49 -1.42 -9.39
C SER A 171 12.58 -0.38 -10.02
N THR A 172 12.90 -0.01 -11.27
CA THR A 172 12.06 0.86 -12.09
C THR A 172 11.74 0.12 -13.38
N VAL A 173 10.48 -0.06 -13.67
CA VAL A 173 9.99 -0.58 -14.94
C VAL A 173 9.35 0.57 -15.70
N LYS A 174 9.69 0.75 -16.97
CA LYS A 174 9.10 1.76 -17.84
C LYS A 174 8.56 1.16 -19.12
N GLY A 175 7.71 1.93 -19.83
CA GLY A 175 7.21 1.62 -21.16
C GLY A 175 6.61 2.86 -21.80
N GLU A 176 6.64 2.98 -23.12
CA GLU A 176 5.95 4.06 -23.83
C GLU A 176 4.48 3.69 -24.01
N ILE A 177 3.54 4.55 -23.57
CA ILE A 177 2.11 4.31 -23.79
C ILE A 177 1.78 4.28 -25.28
N ASP A 178 0.97 3.33 -25.71
CA ASP A 178 0.38 3.34 -27.05
C ASP A 178 -0.81 4.32 -27.09
N ASP A 179 -0.51 5.58 -27.24
CA ASP A 179 -1.42 6.73 -27.23
C ASP A 179 -2.44 6.72 -28.39
N SER A 180 -2.24 5.86 -29.38
CA SER A 180 -3.24 5.60 -30.43
C SER A 180 -4.44 4.77 -29.93
N ARG A 181 -4.31 4.09 -28.78
CA ARG A 181 -5.30 3.14 -28.25
C ARG A 181 -5.67 3.39 -26.79
N TYR A 182 -4.79 3.99 -26.01
CA TYR A 182 -4.89 4.12 -24.56
C TYR A 182 -4.65 5.55 -24.10
N ASP A 183 -5.29 5.91 -23.00
CA ASP A 183 -5.21 7.20 -22.31
C ASP A 183 -4.67 7.06 -20.89
N GLU A 184 -4.63 8.14 -20.13
CA GLU A 184 -4.13 8.19 -18.75
C GLU A 184 -4.94 7.28 -17.81
N LEU A 185 -6.26 7.16 -18.01
CA LEU A 185 -7.11 6.26 -17.21
C LEU A 185 -6.79 4.81 -17.49
N SER A 186 -6.47 4.49 -18.74
CA SER A 186 -6.01 3.15 -19.13
C SER A 186 -4.73 2.74 -18.39
N ALA A 187 -3.87 3.71 -18.06
CA ALA A 187 -2.66 3.44 -17.25
C ALA A 187 -3.03 2.95 -15.83
N VAL A 188 -4.04 3.55 -15.21
CA VAL A 188 -4.54 3.09 -13.91
C VAL A 188 -5.18 1.71 -14.01
N ASP A 189 -6.04 1.50 -15.00
CA ASP A 189 -6.75 0.23 -15.21
C ASP A 189 -5.79 -0.94 -15.47
N ALA A 190 -4.71 -0.71 -16.20
CA ALA A 190 -3.72 -1.75 -16.53
C ALA A 190 -3.00 -2.29 -15.30
N VAL A 191 -2.72 -1.44 -14.31
CA VAL A 191 -1.96 -1.81 -13.11
C VAL A 191 -2.84 -2.25 -11.94
N LEU A 192 -4.12 -1.84 -11.91
CA LEU A 192 -5.04 -2.24 -10.85
C LEU A 192 -5.55 -3.69 -11.03
N PRO A 193 -5.76 -4.38 -9.90
CA PRO A 193 -5.31 -4.05 -8.57
C PRO A 193 -3.78 -4.18 -8.45
N ALA A 194 -3.16 -3.33 -7.61
CA ALA A 194 -1.71 -3.35 -7.41
C ALA A 194 -1.22 -4.74 -7.00
N GLY A 195 -0.07 -5.16 -7.54
CA GLY A 195 0.52 -6.47 -7.27
C GLY A 195 0.82 -6.69 -5.80
N THR A 196 1.37 -5.66 -5.15
CA THR A 196 1.68 -5.62 -3.71
C THR A 196 0.45 -5.67 -2.81
N LEU A 197 -0.76 -5.55 -3.38
CA LEU A 197 -2.05 -5.62 -2.67
C LEU A 197 -2.93 -6.79 -3.12
N SER A 198 -2.54 -7.50 -4.17
CA SER A 198 -3.28 -8.65 -4.72
C SER A 198 -2.47 -9.94 -4.62
N GLY A 199 -1.51 -10.12 -5.46
CA GLY A 199 -0.63 -11.29 -5.52
C GLY A 199 -0.34 -11.75 -6.95
N ALA A 200 0.27 -12.93 -7.08
CA ALA A 200 0.72 -13.46 -8.35
C ALA A 200 0.38 -14.96 -8.47
N PRO A 201 -0.21 -15.41 -9.60
CA PRO A 201 -0.80 -14.63 -10.70
C PRO A 201 -1.99 -13.76 -10.24
N LYS A 202 -2.07 -12.53 -10.73
CA LYS A 202 -2.96 -11.47 -10.23
C LYS A 202 -4.45 -11.89 -10.18
N ILE A 203 -4.99 -12.42 -11.28
CA ILE A 203 -6.42 -12.77 -11.38
C ILE A 203 -6.77 -13.88 -10.38
N ARG A 204 -5.94 -14.92 -10.29
CA ARG A 204 -6.18 -16.02 -9.34
C ARG A 204 -6.07 -15.56 -7.89
N ALA A 205 -5.08 -14.73 -7.59
CA ALA A 205 -4.95 -14.12 -6.26
C ALA A 205 -6.20 -13.31 -5.88
N CYS A 206 -6.76 -12.52 -6.81
CA CYS A 206 -8.01 -11.77 -6.56
C CYS A 206 -9.21 -12.67 -6.30
N GLN A 207 -9.32 -13.81 -6.99
CA GLN A 207 -10.39 -14.82 -6.74
C GLN A 207 -10.26 -15.38 -5.31
N ILE A 208 -9.04 -15.75 -4.91
CA ILE A 208 -8.76 -16.27 -3.58
C ILE A 208 -9.02 -15.21 -2.48
N ILE A 209 -8.62 -13.96 -2.72
CA ILE A 209 -8.94 -12.84 -1.82
C ILE A 209 -10.46 -12.70 -1.65
N ASN A 210 -11.21 -12.73 -2.74
CA ASN A 210 -12.66 -12.62 -2.69
C ASN A 210 -13.30 -13.77 -1.90
N GLU A 211 -12.81 -15.00 -2.07
CA GLU A 211 -13.25 -16.18 -1.32
C GLU A 211 -12.96 -16.05 0.17
N LEU A 212 -11.71 -15.72 0.53
CA LEU A 212 -11.24 -15.76 1.90
C LEU A 212 -11.71 -14.55 2.73
N GLU A 213 -11.64 -13.35 2.16
CA GLU A 213 -12.09 -12.14 2.84
C GLU A 213 -13.60 -11.98 2.82
N ASN A 214 -14.28 -12.43 1.76
CA ASN A 214 -15.73 -12.28 1.54
C ASN A 214 -16.26 -10.89 1.94
N ASN A 215 -15.51 -9.85 1.57
CA ASN A 215 -15.72 -8.48 2.01
C ASN A 215 -15.11 -7.50 1.00
N LYS A 216 -15.82 -6.41 0.69
CA LYS A 216 -15.31 -5.35 -0.19
C LYS A 216 -14.19 -4.58 0.48
N ARG A 217 -13.08 -4.38 -0.24
CA ARG A 217 -11.94 -3.60 0.24
C ARG A 217 -12.19 -2.09 0.21
N GLY A 218 -13.13 -1.63 -0.61
CA GLY A 218 -13.45 -0.21 -0.77
C GLY A 218 -12.28 0.56 -1.39
N ILE A 219 -11.90 1.67 -0.79
CA ILE A 219 -10.81 2.53 -1.26
C ILE A 219 -9.44 1.86 -1.11
N TYR A 220 -9.29 0.95 -0.14
CA TYR A 220 -8.01 0.30 0.15
C TYR A 220 -7.49 -0.49 -1.07
N GLY A 221 -6.27 -0.19 -1.47
CA GLY A 221 -5.61 -0.80 -2.63
C GLY A 221 -6.02 -0.20 -3.98
N GLY A 222 -6.83 0.87 -3.99
CA GLY A 222 -7.15 1.65 -5.18
C GLY A 222 -6.05 2.67 -5.52
N ALA A 223 -6.33 3.56 -6.47
CA ALA A 223 -5.46 4.63 -6.91
C ALA A 223 -5.88 5.97 -6.29
N ILE A 224 -4.91 6.75 -5.83
CA ILE A 224 -5.08 8.14 -5.40
C ILE A 224 -3.99 8.97 -6.04
N GLY A 225 -4.36 10.07 -6.67
CA GLY A 225 -3.41 10.94 -7.35
C GLY A 225 -4.11 11.99 -8.19
N TYR A 226 -3.46 12.42 -9.25
CA TYR A 226 -3.98 13.42 -10.18
C TYR A 226 -3.62 13.08 -11.62
N ILE A 227 -4.43 13.60 -12.52
CA ILE A 227 -4.15 13.72 -13.95
C ILE A 227 -4.11 15.20 -14.24
N ASP A 228 -3.05 15.67 -14.86
CA ASP A 228 -2.93 17.08 -15.26
C ASP A 228 -3.55 17.33 -16.65
N PHE A 229 -3.64 18.60 -17.02
CA PHE A 229 -4.23 19.01 -18.31
C PHE A 229 -3.33 18.72 -19.52
N THR A 230 -2.10 18.25 -19.32
CA THR A 230 -1.16 17.87 -20.37
C THR A 230 -1.09 16.35 -20.61
N GLY A 231 -1.94 15.59 -19.90
CA GLY A 231 -2.00 14.14 -20.01
C GLY A 231 -0.98 13.39 -19.15
N ASN A 232 -0.31 14.08 -18.21
CA ASN A 232 0.52 13.40 -17.22
C ASN A 232 -0.32 12.91 -16.05
N LEU A 233 0.12 11.81 -15.45
CA LEU A 233 -0.54 11.19 -14.32
C LEU A 233 0.50 10.82 -13.26
N ASP A 234 0.16 11.07 -11.99
CA ASP A 234 0.94 10.58 -10.86
C ASP A 234 -0.01 10.04 -9.78
N THR A 235 0.11 8.74 -9.48
CA THR A 235 -0.80 8.04 -8.57
C THR A 235 -0.03 7.16 -7.59
N CYS A 236 -0.56 7.09 -6.38
CA CYS A 236 -0.11 6.15 -5.35
C CYS A 236 -1.14 5.06 -5.10
N ILE A 237 -0.71 3.97 -4.48
CA ILE A 237 -1.59 2.94 -3.95
C ILE A 237 -2.28 3.49 -2.69
N ALA A 238 -3.60 3.30 -2.58
CA ALA A 238 -4.38 3.72 -1.43
C ALA A 238 -4.14 2.79 -0.22
N ILE A 239 -2.98 2.96 0.41
CA ILE A 239 -2.55 2.28 1.65
C ILE A 239 -2.16 3.31 2.70
N ARG A 240 -2.04 2.89 3.95
CA ARG A 240 -1.78 3.80 5.08
C ARG A 240 -2.81 4.93 5.13
N ILE A 241 -4.06 4.57 4.96
CA ILE A 241 -5.20 5.48 4.90
C ILE A 241 -6.17 5.23 6.05
N ALA A 242 -6.79 6.31 6.52
CA ALA A 242 -8.05 6.28 7.23
C ALA A 242 -9.14 6.83 6.30
N TYR A 243 -10.31 6.22 6.28
CA TYR A 243 -11.47 6.83 5.67
C TYR A 243 -12.65 6.82 6.64
N LYS A 244 -13.40 7.92 6.64
CA LYS A 244 -14.57 8.12 7.47
C LYS A 244 -15.81 8.13 6.59
N LYS A 245 -16.85 7.43 7.03
CA LYS A 245 -18.18 7.45 6.43
C LYS A 245 -19.23 7.49 7.53
N GLY A 246 -19.99 8.58 7.58
CA GLY A 246 -20.89 8.85 8.70
C GLY A 246 -20.11 9.00 10.01
N ASP A 247 -20.51 8.26 11.01
CA ASP A 247 -19.91 8.20 12.36
C ASP A 247 -18.81 7.12 12.51
N LYS A 248 -18.43 6.46 11.43
CA LYS A 248 -17.44 5.37 11.44
C LYS A 248 -16.15 5.75 10.74
N VAL A 249 -15.04 5.34 11.32
CA VAL A 249 -13.71 5.40 10.71
C VAL A 249 -13.17 3.99 10.49
N PHE A 250 -12.51 3.83 9.36
CA PHE A 250 -11.97 2.57 8.91
C PHE A 250 -10.48 2.71 8.57
N VAL A 251 -9.69 1.73 8.99
CA VAL A 251 -8.29 1.55 8.62
C VAL A 251 -8.11 0.12 8.15
N ARG A 252 -7.54 -0.08 6.97
CA ARG A 252 -7.27 -1.42 6.44
C ARG A 252 -5.79 -1.59 6.14
N SER A 253 -5.27 -2.76 6.41
CA SER A 253 -3.89 -3.16 6.13
C SER A 253 -3.84 -4.64 5.79
N GLY A 254 -2.76 -5.10 5.16
CA GLY A 254 -2.62 -6.49 4.74
C GLY A 254 -1.18 -6.98 4.84
N ALA A 255 -1.03 -8.30 4.78
CA ALA A 255 0.24 -8.98 4.73
C ALA A 255 0.30 -9.90 3.50
N GLY A 256 1.48 -9.99 2.88
CA GLY A 256 1.76 -10.88 1.76
C GLY A 256 2.01 -12.30 2.26
N ILE A 257 1.15 -13.22 1.86
CA ILE A 257 1.22 -14.63 2.28
C ILE A 257 1.99 -15.41 1.22
N VAL A 258 3.06 -16.05 1.66
CA VAL A 258 3.90 -16.98 0.90
C VAL A 258 3.97 -18.34 1.59
N ALA A 259 4.62 -19.33 0.98
CA ALA A 259 4.70 -20.69 1.50
C ALA A 259 5.21 -20.77 2.96
N ASP A 260 6.22 -19.95 3.28
CA ASP A 260 6.86 -19.94 4.61
C ASP A 260 6.16 -19.00 5.61
N SER A 261 5.08 -18.34 5.23
CA SER A 261 4.35 -17.43 6.13
C SER A 261 3.89 -18.15 7.40
N VAL A 262 4.09 -17.48 8.54
CA VAL A 262 3.62 -17.92 9.86
C VAL A 262 2.35 -17.15 10.21
N PRO A 263 1.18 -17.79 10.32
CA PRO A 263 -0.11 -17.09 10.45
C PRO A 263 -0.19 -16.02 11.53
N ALA A 264 0.38 -16.31 12.70
CA ALA A 264 0.40 -15.38 13.82
C ALA A 264 1.25 -14.12 13.54
N ASN A 265 2.35 -14.28 12.78
CA ASN A 265 3.23 -13.18 12.40
C ASN A 265 2.53 -12.29 11.36
N GLU A 266 1.85 -12.89 10.38
CA GLU A 266 1.11 -12.15 9.34
C GLU A 266 -0.06 -11.35 9.94
N PHE A 267 -0.76 -11.91 10.92
CA PHE A 267 -1.77 -11.16 11.68
C PHE A 267 -1.14 -9.96 12.38
N GLN A 268 0.00 -10.17 13.06
CA GLN A 268 0.70 -9.08 13.75
C GLN A 268 1.22 -8.02 12.77
N GLU A 269 1.67 -8.42 11.60
CA GLU A 269 2.10 -7.50 10.54
C GLU A 269 0.96 -6.58 10.09
N CYS A 270 -0.26 -7.12 9.87
CA CYS A 270 -1.43 -6.30 9.60
C CYS A 270 -1.66 -5.25 10.69
N ILE A 271 -1.61 -5.65 11.97
CA ILE A 271 -1.77 -4.71 13.09
C ILE A 271 -0.67 -3.64 13.08
N ASN A 272 0.58 -4.04 12.86
CA ASN A 272 1.72 -3.12 12.83
C ASN A 272 1.61 -2.11 11.67
N LYS A 273 1.18 -2.57 10.47
CA LYS A 273 0.98 -1.72 9.31
C LYS A 273 -0.16 -0.70 9.50
N ALA A 274 -1.18 -1.02 10.29
CA ALA A 274 -2.26 -0.10 10.64
C ALA A 274 -1.86 0.93 11.72
N LYS A 275 -0.83 0.61 12.53
CA LYS A 275 -0.49 1.33 13.76
C LYS A 275 -0.21 2.82 13.55
N ALA A 276 0.51 3.19 12.49
CA ALA A 276 0.81 4.60 12.22
C ALA A 276 -0.47 5.44 12.07
N VAL A 277 -1.45 4.92 11.32
CA VAL A 277 -2.73 5.60 11.06
C VAL A 277 -3.61 5.60 12.31
N THR A 278 -3.75 4.48 13.00
CA THR A 278 -4.57 4.39 14.23
C THR A 278 -3.98 5.25 15.36
N THR A 279 -2.65 5.32 15.49
CA THR A 279 -1.98 6.21 16.43
C THR A 279 -2.24 7.67 16.08
N ALA A 280 -2.15 8.06 14.81
CA ALA A 280 -2.44 9.43 14.38
C ALA A 280 -3.89 9.83 14.67
N LEU A 281 -4.85 8.92 14.48
CA LEU A 281 -6.26 9.13 14.86
C LEU A 281 -6.41 9.38 16.37
N THR A 282 -5.78 8.54 17.19
CA THR A 282 -5.83 8.70 18.66
C THR A 282 -5.14 9.99 19.11
N MET A 283 -3.95 10.29 18.57
CA MET A 283 -3.22 11.52 18.91
C MET A 283 -3.98 12.78 18.50
N SER A 284 -4.66 12.77 17.34
CA SER A 284 -5.44 13.92 16.87
C SER A 284 -6.64 14.24 17.78
N ALA A 285 -7.13 13.25 18.54
CA ALA A 285 -8.15 13.46 19.56
C ALA A 285 -7.61 14.19 20.81
N PHE A 286 -6.33 14.01 21.14
CA PHE A 286 -5.71 14.66 22.31
C PHE A 286 -5.20 16.07 21.98
N HIS A 287 -4.74 16.35 20.76
CA HIS A 287 -4.19 17.67 20.36
C HIS A 287 -5.25 18.76 20.21
N ALA A 288 -6.52 18.43 20.22
CA ALA A 288 -7.61 19.40 20.24
C ALA A 288 -7.63 20.29 21.52
N HIS A 289 -6.94 19.88 22.58
CA HIS A 289 -6.83 20.64 23.84
C HIS A 289 -5.55 21.48 23.94
N ALA A 290 -4.59 21.34 23.03
CA ALA A 290 -3.26 22.00 23.13
C ALA A 290 -3.08 23.23 22.23
N GLN A 291 -4.10 23.69 21.52
CA GLN A 291 -4.01 24.87 20.62
C GLN A 291 -4.51 26.19 21.22
N TYR A 292 -4.65 26.27 22.54
CA TYR A 292 -4.95 27.53 23.25
C TYR A 292 -3.95 27.75 24.39
N ILE A 293 -2.66 27.65 24.12
CA ILE A 293 -1.60 28.29 24.95
C ILE A 293 -0.59 28.92 24.00
#